data_e6d3115221daced5a01de31e37581019
#
_entry.id   e6d3115221daced5a01de31e37581019
#
_cell.length_a   1.000
_cell.length_b   1.000
_cell.length_c   1.000
_cell.angle_alpha   90.00
_cell.angle_beta   90.00
_cell.angle_gamma   90.00
#
_symmetry.space_group_name_H-M   'P 1'
#
loop_
_entity.id
_entity.type
_entity.pdbx_description
1 polymer ?
#
loop_
_entity_poly.entity_id
_entity_poly.type
_entity_poly.pdbx_seq_one_letter_code
_entity_poly.pdbx_strand_id
1 'polypeptide(L)'
;MNAQTSTRFRRTPMLLAMMIIATGQVGVSIYLPSLPLISRDLQVDQASAQVLVTLFLLGFGGSQLFYGALSDAVGRRPTFLLGQGIYLLGTVLCVMMSDHFQALEFGRLLQGLGAGSASVLGRSVLRDSYDGFHLTKALSYLSITASIMPIIAPVLGGWLAYHLSWQSVFIFVLLYIGAIFTLGLMILPETLPYPKRRVQWRGIVINYAKLLTNQQVTSSASYNWLSYLASLVTLSILPFLLQKQLGMTAADYGSTLIIPSSGLLLGSVLVNMLTSRFSVRQLLGCAISLMVFAGLWLLLTEFSVFNLIWAFTWLSIAQGISFPLATTLLLSPHKSQAGAVSALSGSIQMGIAGLLGGYLVEHWVTSQNAMGVFYILVGITMLSVLIATKKAHSQPSAAQVPM
;
A
#
# COMPACT_ATOMS: atom_id res chain seq x y z
N MET A 1 -19.81 37.74 18.95
CA MET A 1 -19.02 38.05 17.74
C MET A 1 -17.62 37.53 18.01
N ASN A 2 -17.36 36.24 17.71
CA ASN A 2 -16.04 35.66 17.85
C ASN A 2 -15.31 35.83 16.52
N ALA A 3 -14.25 36.57 16.52
CA ALA A 3 -13.34 36.74 15.41
C ALA A 3 -12.79 35.36 15.03
N GLN A 4 -13.27 34.83 13.93
CA GLN A 4 -12.59 33.70 13.22
C GLN A 4 -11.26 34.29 12.74
N THR A 5 -10.20 34.09 13.53
CA THR A 5 -8.84 34.24 13.03
C THR A 5 -8.69 33.20 11.91
N SER A 6 -8.73 33.68 10.67
CA SER A 6 -8.38 32.87 9.49
C SER A 6 -6.91 32.51 9.64
N THR A 7 -6.67 31.36 10.29
CA THR A 7 -5.33 30.81 10.38
C THR A 7 -4.90 30.44 8.97
N ARG A 8 -3.94 31.19 8.43
CA ARG A 8 -3.37 31.01 7.11
C ARG A 8 -2.91 29.54 6.97
N PHE A 9 -3.39 28.86 5.95
CA PHE A 9 -3.04 27.45 5.67
C PHE A 9 -1.52 27.28 5.60
N ARG A 10 -0.93 26.65 6.62
CA ARG A 10 0.53 26.38 6.66
C ARG A 10 0.83 25.20 5.76
N ARG A 11 1.61 25.39 4.71
CA ARG A 11 1.94 24.31 3.74
C ARG A 11 2.96 23.30 4.26
N THR A 12 3.82 23.69 5.20
CA THR A 12 4.92 22.84 5.69
C THR A 12 4.49 21.50 6.26
N PRO A 13 3.51 21.40 7.21
CA PRO A 13 3.08 20.10 7.71
C PRO A 13 2.47 19.20 6.62
N MET A 14 1.75 19.79 5.66
CA MET A 14 1.18 19.05 4.53
C MET A 14 2.28 18.47 3.63
N LEU A 15 3.25 19.26 3.22
CA LEU A 15 4.35 18.82 2.36
C LEU A 15 5.16 17.72 3.05
N LEU A 16 5.50 17.91 4.34
CA LEU A 16 6.19 16.89 5.12
C LEU A 16 5.38 15.58 5.19
N ALA A 17 4.09 15.65 5.46
CA ALA A 17 3.23 14.47 5.52
C ALA A 17 3.14 13.75 4.16
N MET A 18 3.08 14.50 3.05
CA MET A 18 3.11 13.92 1.69
C MET A 18 4.43 13.20 1.42
N MET A 19 5.56 13.80 1.76
CA MET A 19 6.88 13.18 1.62
C MET A 19 7.01 11.93 2.51
N ILE A 20 6.53 12.01 3.74
CA ILE A 20 6.54 10.91 4.70
C ILE A 20 5.73 9.71 4.15
N ILE A 21 4.51 9.92 3.67
CA ILE A 21 3.68 8.80 3.20
C ILE A 21 4.20 8.19 1.90
N ALA A 22 4.82 9.01 1.04
CA ALA A 22 5.47 8.55 -0.18
C ALA A 22 6.57 7.53 0.10
N THR A 23 7.26 7.64 1.25
CA THR A 23 8.32 6.72 1.69
C THR A 23 7.88 5.25 1.68
N GLY A 24 6.70 4.95 2.24
CA GLY A 24 6.16 3.59 2.26
C GLY A 24 5.87 3.06 0.86
N GLN A 25 5.27 3.88 0.00
CA GLN A 25 4.92 3.49 -1.38
C GLN A 25 6.15 3.29 -2.26
N VAL A 26 7.14 4.19 -2.15
CA VAL A 26 8.43 4.06 -2.83
C VAL A 26 9.11 2.75 -2.41
N GLY A 27 9.15 2.45 -1.10
CA GLY A 27 9.78 1.24 -0.59
C GLY A 27 9.16 -0.06 -1.05
N VAL A 28 7.85 -0.08 -1.36
CA VAL A 28 7.17 -1.27 -1.92
C VAL A 28 7.48 -1.42 -3.42
N SER A 29 7.45 -0.35 -4.19
CA SER A 29 7.26 -0.44 -5.63
C SER A 29 8.51 -0.17 -6.47
N ILE A 30 9.43 0.66 -6.00
CA ILE A 30 10.55 1.17 -6.82
C ILE A 30 11.52 0.08 -7.29
N TYR A 31 11.73 -0.97 -6.50
CA TYR A 31 12.71 -2.01 -6.80
C TYR A 31 12.10 -3.21 -7.55
N LEU A 32 10.75 -3.28 -7.71
CA LEU A 32 10.08 -4.39 -8.40
C LEU A 32 10.62 -4.64 -9.82
N PRO A 33 10.88 -3.62 -10.65
CA PRO A 33 11.51 -3.81 -11.96
C PRO A 33 12.92 -4.43 -11.89
N SER A 34 13.60 -4.31 -10.75
CA SER A 34 14.97 -4.81 -10.53
C SER A 34 15.00 -6.29 -10.11
N LEU A 35 13.90 -6.90 -9.70
CA LEU A 35 13.88 -8.27 -9.17
C LEU A 35 14.53 -9.30 -10.12
N PRO A 36 14.23 -9.32 -11.44
CA PRO A 36 14.90 -10.24 -12.36
C PRO A 36 16.38 -9.97 -12.52
N LEU A 37 16.83 -8.71 -12.40
CA LEU A 37 18.25 -8.33 -12.46
C LEU A 37 18.98 -8.81 -11.19
N ILE A 38 18.39 -8.61 -10.00
CA ILE A 38 18.92 -9.11 -8.74
C ILE A 38 19.03 -10.63 -8.76
N SER A 39 17.97 -11.33 -9.22
CA SER A 39 17.95 -12.79 -9.37
C SER A 39 19.10 -13.28 -10.24
N ARG A 40 19.36 -12.61 -11.36
CA ARG A 40 20.43 -12.97 -12.29
C ARG A 40 21.81 -12.69 -11.71
N ASP A 41 22.04 -11.50 -11.19
CA ASP A 41 23.36 -11.05 -10.75
C ASP A 41 23.82 -11.78 -9.48
N LEU A 42 22.92 -12.07 -8.55
CA LEU A 42 23.22 -12.81 -7.34
C LEU A 42 23.01 -14.32 -7.47
N GLN A 43 22.66 -14.80 -8.68
CA GLN A 43 22.44 -16.22 -9.00
C GLN A 43 21.44 -16.92 -8.06
N VAL A 44 20.40 -16.18 -7.64
CA VAL A 44 19.29 -16.71 -6.86
C VAL A 44 18.08 -16.95 -7.75
N ASP A 45 17.24 -17.91 -7.39
CA ASP A 45 16.01 -18.19 -8.11
C ASP A 45 14.95 -17.06 -7.92
N GLN A 46 13.85 -17.18 -8.66
CA GLN A 46 12.76 -16.24 -8.57
C GLN A 46 12.11 -16.21 -7.19
N ALA A 47 11.98 -17.38 -6.57
CA ALA A 47 11.37 -17.54 -5.25
C ALA A 47 12.20 -16.80 -4.18
N SER A 48 13.51 -17.01 -4.20
CA SER A 48 14.43 -16.26 -3.30
C SER A 48 14.34 -14.75 -3.52
N ALA A 49 14.37 -14.28 -4.77
CA ALA A 49 14.22 -12.85 -5.04
C ALA A 49 12.89 -12.29 -4.51
N GLN A 50 11.80 -13.07 -4.51
CA GLN A 50 10.51 -12.70 -3.94
C GLN A 50 10.55 -12.53 -2.41
N VAL A 51 11.45 -13.20 -1.70
CA VAL A 51 11.62 -13.04 -0.26
C VAL A 51 11.94 -11.59 0.11
N LEU A 52 12.65 -10.84 -0.75
CA LEU A 52 12.93 -9.43 -0.55
C LEU A 52 11.64 -8.57 -0.46
N VAL A 53 10.62 -8.92 -1.25
CA VAL A 53 9.29 -8.29 -1.19
C VAL A 53 8.59 -8.68 0.11
N THR A 54 8.55 -9.97 0.40
CA THR A 54 7.89 -10.55 1.58
C THR A 54 8.42 -9.95 2.87
N LEU A 55 9.73 -9.89 3.06
CA LEU A 55 10.36 -9.35 4.27
C LEU A 55 10.07 -7.87 4.47
N PHE A 56 10.11 -7.08 3.38
CA PHE A 56 9.72 -5.68 3.47
C PHE A 56 8.26 -5.53 3.92
N LEU A 57 7.33 -6.28 3.33
CA LEU A 57 5.91 -6.20 3.66
C LEU A 57 5.60 -6.67 5.09
N LEU A 58 6.28 -7.71 5.56
CA LEU A 58 6.17 -8.18 6.93
C LEU A 58 6.64 -7.13 7.94
N GLY A 59 7.81 -6.54 7.68
CA GLY A 59 8.32 -5.43 8.47
C GLY A 59 7.35 -4.24 8.46
N PHE A 60 6.87 -3.86 7.27
CA PHE A 60 5.96 -2.74 7.07
C PHE A 60 4.60 -2.97 7.76
N GLY A 61 3.98 -4.12 7.57
CA GLY A 61 2.72 -4.46 8.22
C GLY A 61 2.85 -4.59 9.73
N GLY A 62 3.82 -5.36 10.20
CA GLY A 62 4.04 -5.59 11.63
C GLY A 62 4.29 -4.30 12.40
N SER A 63 5.12 -3.42 11.88
CA SER A 63 5.48 -2.17 12.56
C SER A 63 4.33 -1.15 12.66
N GLN A 64 3.37 -1.15 11.73
CA GLN A 64 2.20 -0.27 11.78
C GLN A 64 1.38 -0.44 13.08
N LEU A 65 1.30 -1.67 13.61
CA LEU A 65 0.57 -1.95 14.85
C LEU A 65 1.14 -1.21 16.06
N PHE A 66 2.43 -0.94 16.05
CA PHE A 66 3.15 -0.37 17.20
C PHE A 66 3.35 1.14 17.08
N TYR A 67 3.60 1.67 15.88
CA TYR A 67 3.94 3.08 15.72
C TYR A 67 2.83 4.05 16.12
N GLY A 68 1.55 3.66 15.98
CA GLY A 68 0.44 4.48 16.45
C GLY A 68 0.52 4.75 17.95
N ALA A 69 0.56 3.67 18.74
CA ALA A 69 0.63 3.74 20.19
C ALA A 69 1.97 4.34 20.69
N LEU A 70 3.06 4.00 20.04
CA LEU A 70 4.39 4.55 20.37
C LEU A 70 4.41 6.07 20.17
N SER A 71 3.82 6.56 19.09
CA SER A 71 3.79 7.99 18.79
C SER A 71 2.89 8.80 19.74
N ASP A 72 1.86 8.18 20.31
CA ASP A 72 1.02 8.77 21.34
C ASP A 72 1.72 8.84 22.71
N ALA A 73 2.67 7.94 22.95
CA ALA A 73 3.40 7.84 24.22
C ALA A 73 4.71 8.65 24.24
N VAL A 74 5.48 8.57 23.18
CA VAL A 74 6.83 9.18 23.10
C VAL A 74 6.79 10.54 22.41
N GLY A 75 5.85 10.73 21.48
CA GLY A 75 5.72 11.91 20.64
C GLY A 75 5.83 11.56 19.15
N ARG A 76 5.29 12.44 18.30
CA ARG A 76 5.28 12.22 16.83
C ARG A 76 6.70 12.28 16.26
N ARG A 77 7.44 13.34 16.61
CA ARG A 77 8.79 13.58 16.10
C ARG A 77 9.79 12.48 16.49
N PRO A 78 9.96 12.08 17.76
CA PRO A 78 10.87 11.02 18.13
C PRO A 78 10.54 9.68 17.48
N THR A 79 9.26 9.35 17.38
CA THR A 79 8.80 8.10 16.74
C THR A 79 9.07 8.11 15.24
N PHE A 80 8.89 9.26 14.57
CA PHE A 80 9.25 9.42 13.17
C PHE A 80 10.75 9.22 12.94
N LEU A 81 11.59 9.88 13.73
CA LEU A 81 13.05 9.78 13.60
C LEU A 81 13.55 8.36 13.88
N LEU A 82 12.98 7.68 14.87
CA LEU A 82 13.27 6.27 15.13
C LEU A 82 12.96 5.40 13.91
N GLY A 83 11.74 5.53 13.37
CA GLY A 83 11.32 4.70 12.23
C GLY A 83 12.14 5.01 10.97
N GLN A 84 12.33 6.28 10.63
CA GLN A 84 13.14 6.65 9.46
C GLN A 84 14.63 6.31 9.66
N GLY A 85 15.15 6.36 10.89
CA GLY A 85 16.50 5.88 11.22
C GLY A 85 16.67 4.38 10.97
N ILE A 86 15.68 3.57 11.36
CA ILE A 86 15.67 2.12 11.07
C ILE A 86 15.60 1.88 9.55
N TYR A 87 14.78 2.65 8.81
CA TYR A 87 14.71 2.57 7.37
C TYR A 87 16.06 2.90 6.72
N LEU A 88 16.67 3.99 7.17
CA LEU A 88 17.97 4.46 6.66
C LEU A 88 19.05 3.39 6.89
N LEU A 89 19.12 2.81 8.10
CA LEU A 89 20.06 1.72 8.43
C LEU A 89 19.87 0.51 7.51
N GLY A 90 18.62 0.07 7.29
CA GLY A 90 18.32 -1.02 6.37
C GLY A 90 18.74 -0.69 4.93
N THR A 91 18.58 0.57 4.51
CA THR A 91 18.97 0.99 3.16
C THR A 91 20.49 1.08 3.01
N VAL A 92 21.21 1.60 4.03
CA VAL A 92 22.67 1.58 4.06
C VAL A 92 23.20 0.17 3.93
N LEU A 93 22.61 -0.78 4.66
CA LEU A 93 23.00 -2.19 4.59
C LEU A 93 22.81 -2.76 3.17
N CYS A 94 21.66 -2.50 2.53
CA CYS A 94 21.40 -2.93 1.15
C CYS A 94 22.39 -2.33 0.15
N VAL A 95 22.83 -1.09 0.34
CA VAL A 95 23.79 -0.43 -0.56
C VAL A 95 25.21 -0.95 -0.33
N MET A 96 25.65 -1.06 0.92
CA MET A 96 27.03 -1.44 1.25
C MET A 96 27.33 -2.93 1.05
N MET A 97 26.31 -3.77 1.18
CA MET A 97 26.46 -5.23 1.07
C MET A 97 25.57 -5.80 -0.05
N SER A 98 25.48 -5.08 -1.15
CA SER A 98 24.63 -5.45 -2.29
C SER A 98 24.97 -6.80 -2.92
N ASP A 99 26.21 -7.27 -2.77
CA ASP A 99 26.68 -8.55 -3.30
C ASP A 99 26.29 -9.75 -2.43
N HIS A 100 25.72 -9.50 -1.23
CA HIS A 100 25.33 -10.53 -0.28
C HIS A 100 23.79 -10.58 -0.15
N PHE A 101 23.18 -11.61 -0.71
CA PHE A 101 21.73 -11.74 -0.73
C PHE A 101 21.09 -11.68 0.68
N GLN A 102 21.69 -12.36 1.67
CA GLN A 102 21.22 -12.34 3.07
C GLN A 102 21.26 -10.92 3.69
N ALA A 103 22.21 -10.10 3.31
CA ALA A 103 22.25 -8.70 3.76
C ALA A 103 21.11 -7.87 3.13
N LEU A 104 20.77 -8.16 1.87
CA LEU A 104 19.60 -7.55 1.22
C LEU A 104 18.30 -7.98 1.94
N GLU A 105 18.15 -9.26 2.29
CA GLU A 105 17.00 -9.78 3.04
C GLU A 105 16.82 -9.04 4.36
N PHE A 106 17.87 -8.98 5.18
CA PHE A 106 17.82 -8.28 6.46
C PHE A 106 17.61 -6.78 6.29
N GLY A 107 18.28 -6.17 5.31
CA GLY A 107 18.08 -4.76 4.97
C GLY A 107 16.64 -4.45 4.56
N ARG A 108 16.00 -5.32 3.77
CA ARG A 108 14.60 -5.19 3.36
C ARG A 108 13.64 -5.29 4.55
N LEU A 109 13.90 -6.20 5.49
CA LEU A 109 13.13 -6.29 6.73
C LEU A 109 13.22 -4.98 7.55
N LEU A 110 14.44 -4.45 7.73
CA LEU A 110 14.65 -3.16 8.43
C LEU A 110 13.98 -2.00 7.70
N GLN A 111 14.09 -1.94 6.37
CA GLN A 111 13.39 -0.94 5.56
C GLN A 111 11.87 -1.01 5.80
N GLY A 112 11.29 -2.20 5.78
CA GLY A 112 9.87 -2.41 6.08
C GLY A 112 9.51 -1.94 7.49
N LEU A 113 10.26 -2.35 8.50
CA LEU A 113 10.06 -1.93 9.89
C LEU A 113 10.07 -0.40 10.03
N GLY A 114 10.96 0.28 9.32
CA GLY A 114 11.04 1.74 9.31
C GLY A 114 9.89 2.41 8.57
N ALA A 115 9.50 1.85 7.42
CA ALA A 115 8.46 2.39 6.54
C ALA A 115 7.08 2.46 7.22
N GLY A 116 6.77 1.54 8.15
CA GLY A 116 5.52 1.57 8.89
C GLY A 116 5.31 2.84 9.71
N SER A 117 6.39 3.46 10.18
CA SER A 117 6.31 4.75 10.87
C SER A 117 5.73 5.84 9.95
N ALA A 118 6.16 5.86 8.71
CA ALA A 118 5.71 6.84 7.72
C ALA A 118 4.21 6.73 7.41
N SER A 119 3.70 5.51 7.27
CA SER A 119 2.28 5.26 7.00
C SER A 119 1.36 5.77 8.10
N VAL A 120 1.78 5.63 9.36
CA VAL A 120 0.99 6.04 10.53
C VAL A 120 1.15 7.54 10.80
N LEU A 121 2.40 8.02 10.82
CA LEU A 121 2.71 9.38 11.27
C LEU A 121 2.32 10.46 10.26
N GLY A 122 2.37 10.17 8.96
CA GLY A 122 1.93 11.13 7.94
C GLY A 122 0.48 11.59 8.17
N ARG A 123 -0.41 10.67 8.51
CA ARG A 123 -1.82 11.01 8.84
C ARG A 123 -1.97 11.68 10.19
N SER A 124 -1.19 11.25 11.19
CA SER A 124 -1.25 11.82 12.55
C SER A 124 -0.79 13.27 12.56
N VAL A 125 0.33 13.60 11.91
CA VAL A 125 0.85 14.96 11.78
C VAL A 125 -0.18 15.92 11.15
N LEU A 126 -0.93 15.45 10.13
CA LEU A 126 -1.99 16.27 9.54
C LEU A 126 -3.16 16.52 10.51
N ARG A 127 -3.61 15.49 11.22
CA ARG A 127 -4.68 15.62 12.22
C ARG A 127 -4.32 16.53 13.37
N ASP A 128 -3.04 16.50 13.77
CA ASP A 128 -2.54 17.33 14.86
C ASP A 128 -2.27 18.79 14.42
N SER A 129 -2.16 19.04 13.09
CA SER A 129 -1.79 20.34 12.52
C SER A 129 -2.94 21.11 11.88
N TYR A 130 -4.05 20.46 11.56
CA TYR A 130 -5.17 21.06 10.83
C TYR A 130 -6.52 20.62 11.35
N ASP A 131 -7.52 21.52 11.23
CA ASP A 131 -8.91 21.25 11.57
C ASP A 131 -9.86 21.53 10.40
N GLY A 132 -11.06 20.96 10.47
CA GLY A 132 -12.16 21.22 9.55
C GLY A 132 -11.79 21.12 8.07
N PHE A 133 -12.08 22.18 7.29
CA PHE A 133 -11.82 22.22 5.85
C PHE A 133 -10.33 22.08 5.51
N HIS A 134 -9.43 22.65 6.32
CA HIS A 134 -7.99 22.54 6.08
C HIS A 134 -7.47 21.11 6.26
N LEU A 135 -7.98 20.37 7.23
CA LEU A 135 -7.67 18.94 7.41
C LEU A 135 -8.15 18.13 6.22
N THR A 136 -9.39 18.33 5.77
CA THR A 136 -9.93 17.64 4.60
C THR A 136 -9.09 17.88 3.35
N LYS A 137 -8.68 19.14 3.12
CA LYS A 137 -7.81 19.51 2.01
C LYS A 137 -6.44 18.84 2.10
N ALA A 138 -5.81 18.85 3.28
CA ALA A 138 -4.50 18.24 3.49
C ALA A 138 -4.55 16.71 3.32
N LEU A 139 -5.60 16.04 3.82
CA LEU A 139 -5.82 14.59 3.62
C LEU A 139 -6.06 14.26 2.14
N SER A 140 -6.72 15.13 1.37
CA SER A 140 -6.88 14.94 -0.08
C SER A 140 -5.55 14.95 -0.81
N TYR A 141 -4.65 15.88 -0.50
CA TYR A 141 -3.29 15.89 -1.07
C TYR A 141 -2.49 14.65 -0.68
N LEU A 142 -2.62 14.19 0.57
CA LEU A 142 -2.00 12.95 1.03
C LEU A 142 -2.49 11.73 0.23
N SER A 143 -3.79 11.66 -0.03
CA SER A 143 -4.40 10.59 -0.83
C SER A 143 -3.92 10.63 -2.29
N ILE A 144 -3.81 11.81 -2.89
CA ILE A 144 -3.25 12.00 -4.24
C ILE A 144 -1.81 11.49 -4.27
N THR A 145 -0.99 11.84 -3.29
CA THR A 145 0.39 11.34 -3.20
C THR A 145 0.44 9.82 -3.11
N ALA A 146 -0.37 9.22 -2.25
CA ALA A 146 -0.43 7.77 -2.09
C ALA A 146 -0.90 7.05 -3.38
N SER A 147 -1.72 7.70 -4.21
CA SER A 147 -2.20 7.15 -5.49
C SER A 147 -1.21 7.31 -6.64
N ILE A 148 -0.40 8.37 -6.63
CA ILE A 148 0.56 8.67 -7.70
C ILE A 148 1.88 7.92 -7.50
N MET A 149 2.31 7.69 -6.25
CA MET A 149 3.59 7.03 -5.98
C MET A 149 3.71 5.62 -6.57
N PRO A 150 2.69 4.74 -6.54
CA PRO A 150 2.73 3.45 -7.22
C PRO A 150 2.91 3.54 -8.75
N ILE A 151 2.64 4.69 -9.35
CA ILE A 151 2.88 4.96 -10.77
C ILE A 151 4.33 5.38 -10.98
N ILE A 152 4.78 6.40 -10.24
CA ILE A 152 6.09 7.03 -10.44
C ILE A 152 7.21 6.09 -10.00
N ALA A 153 7.05 5.38 -8.87
CA ALA A 153 8.13 4.60 -8.29
C ALA A 153 8.63 3.47 -9.20
N PRO A 154 7.79 2.61 -9.81
CA PRO A 154 8.28 1.58 -10.73
C PRO A 154 8.90 2.15 -12.02
N VAL A 155 8.35 3.25 -12.55
CA VAL A 155 8.91 3.92 -13.75
C VAL A 155 10.32 4.39 -13.46
N LEU A 156 10.51 5.10 -12.34
CA LEU A 156 11.82 5.59 -11.92
C LEU A 156 12.76 4.42 -11.60
N GLY A 157 12.27 3.40 -10.88
CA GLY A 157 13.05 2.22 -10.53
C GLY A 157 13.51 1.43 -11.76
N GLY A 158 12.62 1.25 -12.74
CA GLY A 158 12.94 0.59 -14.01
C GLY A 158 13.96 1.36 -14.83
N TRP A 159 13.81 2.69 -14.89
CA TRP A 159 14.78 3.56 -15.58
C TRP A 159 16.17 3.53 -14.92
N LEU A 160 16.23 3.64 -13.60
CA LEU A 160 17.50 3.55 -12.84
C LEU A 160 18.16 2.18 -13.02
N ALA A 161 17.40 1.10 -12.92
CA ALA A 161 17.91 -0.26 -13.03
C ALA A 161 18.44 -0.58 -14.43
N TYR A 162 17.83 -0.02 -15.48
CA TYR A 162 18.24 -0.24 -16.86
C TYR A 162 19.46 0.59 -17.27
N HIS A 163 19.45 1.90 -16.96
CA HIS A 163 20.52 2.83 -17.43
C HIS A 163 21.75 2.85 -16.55
N LEU A 164 21.60 2.51 -15.27
CA LEU A 164 22.73 2.50 -14.33
C LEU A 164 22.99 1.07 -13.83
N SER A 165 22.24 0.64 -12.82
CA SER A 165 22.27 -0.72 -12.28
C SER A 165 21.11 -0.91 -11.30
N TRP A 166 20.79 -2.15 -10.94
CA TRP A 166 19.76 -2.38 -9.90
C TRP A 166 20.19 -1.84 -8.53
N GLN A 167 21.48 -1.78 -8.21
CA GLN A 167 22.01 -1.18 -6.98
C GLN A 167 21.69 0.31 -6.89
N SER A 168 21.67 1.00 -8.03
CA SER A 168 21.35 2.44 -8.09
C SER A 168 19.95 2.76 -7.56
N VAL A 169 19.03 1.81 -7.61
CA VAL A 169 17.69 1.94 -7.02
C VAL A 169 17.79 2.07 -5.50
N PHE A 170 18.64 1.26 -4.85
CA PHE A 170 18.86 1.36 -3.41
C PHE A 170 19.64 2.64 -3.04
N ILE A 171 20.58 3.08 -3.88
CA ILE A 171 21.28 4.37 -3.69
C ILE A 171 20.29 5.53 -3.79
N PHE A 172 19.36 5.51 -4.75
CA PHE A 172 18.31 6.51 -4.84
C PHE A 172 17.44 6.53 -3.59
N VAL A 173 17.02 5.37 -3.10
CA VAL A 173 16.23 5.25 -1.85
C VAL A 173 17.05 5.76 -0.66
N LEU A 174 18.36 5.50 -0.60
CA LEU A 174 19.24 6.02 0.44
C LEU A 174 19.27 7.55 0.47
N LEU A 175 19.43 8.17 -0.68
CA LEU A 175 19.43 9.63 -0.81
C LEU A 175 18.06 10.22 -0.45
N TYR A 176 16.99 9.60 -0.94
CA TYR A 176 15.62 10.01 -0.66
C TYR A 176 15.29 9.94 0.85
N ILE A 177 15.56 8.79 1.50
CA ILE A 177 15.28 8.60 2.93
C ILE A 177 16.23 9.47 3.77
N GLY A 178 17.49 9.61 3.38
CA GLY A 178 18.45 10.52 4.02
C GLY A 178 17.97 11.98 4.01
N ALA A 179 17.43 12.43 2.88
CA ALA A 179 16.83 13.75 2.77
C ALA A 179 15.58 13.88 3.68
N ILE A 180 14.67 12.90 3.68
CA ILE A 180 13.49 12.88 4.54
C ILE A 180 13.87 12.87 6.02
N PHE A 181 14.85 12.08 6.41
CA PHE A 181 15.35 12.01 7.79
C PHE A 181 15.94 13.36 8.23
N THR A 182 16.78 13.96 7.38
CA THR A 182 17.39 15.27 7.64
C THR A 182 16.34 16.38 7.74
N LEU A 183 15.37 16.42 6.81
CA LEU A 183 14.25 17.35 6.88
C LEU A 183 13.40 17.14 8.15
N GLY A 184 13.19 15.89 8.55
CA GLY A 184 12.50 15.56 9.80
C GLY A 184 13.26 16.06 11.04
N LEU A 185 14.60 15.95 11.04
CA LEU A 185 15.43 16.49 12.10
C LEU A 185 15.34 18.03 12.20
N MET A 186 15.33 18.71 11.04
CA MET A 186 15.42 20.18 10.98
C MET A 186 14.06 20.86 11.12
N ILE A 187 13.00 20.31 10.53
CA ILE A 187 11.75 21.04 10.29
C ILE A 187 10.55 20.41 11.00
N LEU A 188 10.56 19.09 11.28
CA LEU A 188 9.40 18.44 11.89
C LEU A 188 9.26 18.86 13.36
N PRO A 189 8.23 19.67 13.73
CA PRO A 189 7.97 19.99 15.12
C PRO A 189 7.37 18.80 15.85
N GLU A 190 7.41 18.81 17.18
CA GLU A 190 6.55 17.92 17.95
C GLU A 190 5.10 18.39 17.82
N THR A 191 4.24 17.56 17.26
CA THR A 191 2.84 17.92 16.98
C THR A 191 1.85 17.29 17.95
N LEU A 192 2.30 16.44 18.87
CA LEU A 192 1.42 15.81 19.85
C LEU A 192 0.78 16.87 20.77
N PRO A 193 -0.55 17.08 20.70
CA PRO A 193 -1.20 18.21 21.38
C PRO A 193 -1.45 17.99 22.87
N TYR A 194 -1.23 16.78 23.40
CA TYR A 194 -1.61 16.37 24.76
C TYR A 194 -0.44 15.78 25.55
N PRO A 195 -0.54 15.71 26.91
CA PRO A 195 0.47 15.03 27.69
C PRO A 195 0.60 13.57 27.26
N LYS A 196 1.85 13.15 27.15
CA LYS A 196 2.23 11.79 26.71
C LYS A 196 1.49 10.74 27.53
N ARG A 197 0.86 9.77 26.85
CA ARG A 197 0.14 8.69 27.50
C ARG A 197 1.05 7.47 27.62
N ARG A 198 1.02 6.79 28.77
CA ARG A 198 1.74 5.51 28.91
C ARG A 198 1.12 4.47 27.97
N VAL A 199 1.95 3.78 27.20
CA VAL A 199 1.50 2.69 26.33
C VAL A 199 0.97 1.55 27.18
N GLN A 200 -0.27 1.19 26.97
CA GLN A 200 -0.91 0.03 27.61
C GLN A 200 -0.96 -1.13 26.61
N TRP A 201 0.18 -1.80 26.41
CA TRP A 201 0.32 -2.88 25.43
C TRP A 201 -0.76 -3.94 25.55
N ARG A 202 -1.10 -4.36 26.77
CA ARG A 202 -2.17 -5.32 27.03
C ARG A 202 -3.53 -4.83 26.51
N GLY A 203 -3.86 -3.57 26.72
CA GLY A 203 -5.10 -2.96 26.22
C GLY A 203 -5.15 -2.92 24.70
N ILE A 204 -4.03 -2.61 24.06
CA ILE A 204 -3.90 -2.56 22.58
C ILE A 204 -4.11 -3.95 21.99
N VAL A 205 -3.43 -4.97 22.51
CA VAL A 205 -3.55 -6.36 22.05
C VAL A 205 -4.98 -6.88 22.22
N ILE A 206 -5.61 -6.64 23.38
CA ILE A 206 -7.02 -7.02 23.64
C ILE A 206 -7.95 -6.30 22.65
N ASN A 207 -7.72 -5.02 22.39
CA ASN A 207 -8.55 -4.27 21.44
C ASN A 207 -8.40 -4.82 20.02
N TYR A 208 -7.19 -5.13 19.56
CA TYR A 208 -6.98 -5.75 18.26
C TYR A 208 -7.61 -7.14 18.17
N ALA A 209 -7.52 -7.96 19.21
CA ALA A 209 -8.20 -9.26 19.27
C ALA A 209 -9.73 -9.10 19.14
N LYS A 210 -10.34 -8.13 19.83
CA LYS A 210 -11.77 -7.82 19.72
C LYS A 210 -12.16 -7.34 18.31
N LEU A 211 -11.33 -6.54 17.66
CA LEU A 211 -11.57 -6.09 16.29
C LEU A 211 -11.48 -7.24 15.29
N LEU A 212 -10.56 -8.20 15.49
CA LEU A 212 -10.44 -9.39 14.64
C LEU A 212 -11.63 -10.34 14.75
N THR A 213 -12.27 -10.41 15.92
CA THR A 213 -13.48 -11.23 16.08
C THR A 213 -14.75 -10.51 15.61
N ASN A 214 -14.67 -9.24 15.27
CA ASN A 214 -15.81 -8.48 14.77
C ASN A 214 -16.04 -8.79 13.29
N GLN A 215 -17.16 -9.48 12.99
CA GLN A 215 -17.51 -9.88 11.62
C GLN A 215 -17.63 -8.70 10.65
N GLN A 216 -18.11 -7.53 11.11
CA GLN A 216 -18.21 -6.32 10.28
C GLN A 216 -16.81 -5.80 9.88
N VAL A 217 -15.85 -5.82 10.81
CA VAL A 217 -14.47 -5.41 10.55
C VAL A 217 -13.82 -6.35 9.56
N THR A 218 -13.85 -7.65 9.83
CA THR A 218 -13.17 -8.66 9.01
C THR A 218 -13.77 -8.78 7.61
N SER A 219 -15.09 -8.78 7.49
CA SER A 219 -15.75 -8.85 6.17
C SER A 219 -15.54 -7.59 5.33
N SER A 220 -15.56 -6.39 5.94
CA SER A 220 -15.31 -5.16 5.20
C SER A 220 -13.84 -5.03 4.80
N ALA A 221 -12.91 -5.42 5.67
CA ALA A 221 -11.47 -5.37 5.40
C ALA A 221 -11.03 -6.41 4.35
N SER A 222 -11.69 -7.58 4.29
CA SER A 222 -11.30 -8.66 3.38
C SER A 222 -11.34 -8.25 1.90
N TYR A 223 -12.21 -7.33 1.49
CA TYR A 223 -12.19 -6.80 0.12
C TYR A 223 -10.86 -6.10 -0.21
N ASN A 224 -10.34 -5.29 0.73
CA ASN A 224 -9.04 -4.64 0.56
C ASN A 224 -7.90 -5.64 0.62
N TRP A 225 -7.94 -6.61 1.55
CA TRP A 225 -6.91 -7.63 1.70
C TRP A 225 -6.77 -8.48 0.44
N LEU A 226 -7.88 -8.97 -0.09
CA LEU A 226 -7.91 -9.83 -1.28
C LEU A 226 -7.55 -9.06 -2.55
N SER A 227 -8.07 -7.85 -2.74
CA SER A 227 -7.70 -7.01 -3.88
C SER A 227 -6.21 -6.64 -3.87
N TYR A 228 -5.66 -6.32 -2.70
CA TYR A 228 -4.24 -5.99 -2.57
C TYR A 228 -3.36 -7.21 -2.77
N LEU A 229 -3.76 -8.37 -2.25
CA LEU A 229 -3.08 -9.64 -2.49
C LEU A 229 -2.99 -9.93 -4.01
N ALA A 230 -4.11 -9.76 -4.74
CA ALA A 230 -4.14 -9.98 -6.18
C ALA A 230 -3.19 -9.02 -6.93
N SER A 231 -3.20 -7.74 -6.58
CA SER A 231 -2.28 -6.76 -7.16
C SER A 231 -0.82 -7.06 -6.85
N LEU A 232 -0.51 -7.43 -5.60
CA LEU A 232 0.86 -7.66 -5.20
C LEU A 232 1.44 -8.94 -5.83
N VAL A 233 0.69 -10.04 -5.85
CA VAL A 233 1.08 -11.26 -6.56
C VAL A 233 1.37 -10.95 -8.02
N THR A 234 0.50 -10.16 -8.67
CA THR A 234 0.72 -9.72 -10.05
C THR A 234 2.01 -8.91 -10.19
N LEU A 235 2.20 -7.88 -9.37
CA LEU A 235 3.41 -7.04 -9.39
C LEU A 235 4.68 -7.81 -9.10
N SER A 236 4.60 -8.92 -8.37
CA SER A 236 5.74 -9.77 -8.03
C SER A 236 6.13 -10.71 -9.17
N ILE A 237 5.15 -11.28 -9.90
CA ILE A 237 5.42 -12.22 -10.99
C ILE A 237 5.67 -11.49 -12.33
N LEU A 238 4.99 -10.37 -12.54
CA LEU A 238 4.97 -9.67 -13.83
C LEU A 238 6.36 -9.24 -14.33
N PRO A 239 7.33 -8.78 -13.49
CA PRO A 239 8.69 -8.49 -13.96
C PRO A 239 9.37 -9.71 -14.56
N PHE A 240 9.16 -10.89 -13.99
CA PHE A 240 9.75 -12.13 -14.49
C PHE A 240 9.09 -12.58 -15.80
N LEU A 241 7.77 -12.50 -15.92
CA LEU A 241 7.07 -12.83 -17.17
C LEU A 241 7.45 -11.88 -18.30
N LEU A 242 7.46 -10.57 -18.03
CA LEU A 242 7.71 -9.57 -19.07
C LEU A 242 9.20 -9.45 -19.42
N GLN A 243 10.09 -9.47 -18.45
CA GLN A 243 11.54 -9.29 -18.72
C GLN A 243 12.22 -10.61 -19.08
N LYS A 244 12.04 -11.71 -18.32
CA LYS A 244 12.72 -12.98 -18.60
C LYS A 244 12.12 -13.76 -19.77
N GLN A 245 10.78 -13.77 -19.90
CA GLN A 245 10.11 -14.62 -20.91
C GLN A 245 9.77 -13.83 -22.19
N LEU A 246 9.40 -12.55 -22.08
CA LEU A 246 9.04 -11.72 -23.23
C LEU A 246 10.12 -10.72 -23.64
N GLY A 247 11.28 -10.71 -22.95
CA GLY A 247 12.47 -9.94 -23.34
C GLY A 247 12.37 -8.44 -23.14
N MET A 248 11.42 -7.93 -22.36
CA MET A 248 11.33 -6.49 -22.06
C MET A 248 12.51 -6.02 -21.20
N THR A 249 12.89 -4.76 -21.38
CA THR A 249 13.85 -4.13 -20.47
C THR A 249 13.18 -3.74 -19.16
N ALA A 250 13.96 -3.52 -18.10
CA ALA A 250 13.42 -3.02 -16.82
C ALA A 250 12.77 -1.63 -16.96
N ALA A 251 13.29 -0.79 -17.87
CA ALA A 251 12.73 0.53 -18.17
C ALA A 251 11.35 0.42 -18.88
N ASP A 252 11.25 -0.47 -19.90
CA ASP A 252 10.00 -0.71 -20.60
C ASP A 252 8.94 -1.28 -19.65
N TYR A 253 9.33 -2.26 -18.82
CA TYR A 253 8.44 -2.80 -17.80
C TYR A 253 7.93 -1.70 -16.85
N GLY A 254 8.83 -0.88 -16.31
CA GLY A 254 8.46 0.22 -15.40
C GLY A 254 7.48 1.20 -16.05
N SER A 255 7.75 1.62 -17.29
CA SER A 255 6.88 2.55 -18.05
C SER A 255 5.51 1.92 -18.38
N THR A 256 5.47 0.63 -18.67
CA THR A 256 4.22 -0.08 -19.00
C THR A 256 3.26 -0.10 -17.81
N LEU A 257 3.76 -0.06 -16.57
CA LEU A 257 2.93 0.00 -15.35
C LEU A 257 2.14 1.31 -15.21
N ILE A 258 2.39 2.33 -16.01
CA ILE A 258 1.55 3.54 -16.08
C ILE A 258 0.11 3.16 -16.48
N ILE A 259 -0.07 2.18 -17.37
CA ILE A 259 -1.39 1.77 -17.87
C ILE A 259 -2.28 1.19 -16.74
N PRO A 260 -1.90 0.13 -16.04
CA PRO A 260 -2.71 -0.40 -14.94
C PRO A 260 -2.85 0.59 -13.78
N SER A 261 -1.84 1.42 -13.52
CA SER A 261 -1.95 2.45 -12.49
C SER A 261 -2.97 3.55 -12.86
N SER A 262 -3.06 3.91 -14.14
CA SER A 262 -4.12 4.78 -14.65
C SER A 262 -5.51 4.12 -14.50
N GLY A 263 -5.59 2.80 -14.66
CA GLY A 263 -6.80 2.01 -14.39
C GLY A 263 -7.25 2.13 -12.92
N LEU A 264 -6.32 2.07 -11.98
CA LEU A 264 -6.62 2.27 -10.55
C LEU A 264 -7.23 3.67 -10.28
N LEU A 265 -6.65 4.71 -10.87
CA LEU A 265 -7.18 6.07 -10.77
C LEU A 265 -8.57 6.18 -11.41
N LEU A 266 -8.74 5.61 -12.60
CA LEU A 266 -10.03 5.57 -13.29
C LEU A 266 -11.11 4.90 -12.44
N GLY A 267 -10.82 3.74 -11.84
CA GLY A 267 -11.72 3.05 -10.92
C GLY A 267 -12.12 3.92 -9.73
N SER A 268 -11.17 4.64 -9.14
CA SER A 268 -11.42 5.55 -8.03
C SER A 268 -12.28 6.77 -8.42
N VAL A 269 -12.13 7.28 -9.64
CA VAL A 269 -12.98 8.35 -10.16
C VAL A 269 -14.39 7.82 -10.45
N LEU A 270 -14.48 6.65 -11.11
CA LEU A 270 -15.76 6.02 -11.43
C LEU A 270 -16.60 5.75 -10.18
N VAL A 271 -16.00 5.24 -9.10
CA VAL A 271 -16.77 5.00 -7.88
C VAL A 271 -17.32 6.28 -7.27
N ASN A 272 -16.57 7.38 -7.28
CA ASN A 272 -17.06 8.67 -6.81
C ASN A 272 -18.27 9.20 -7.62
N MET A 273 -18.27 8.96 -8.92
CA MET A 273 -19.39 9.35 -9.80
C MET A 273 -20.61 8.43 -9.64
N LEU A 274 -20.38 7.15 -9.41
CA LEU A 274 -21.43 6.13 -9.42
C LEU A 274 -22.09 5.90 -8.06
N THR A 275 -21.45 6.28 -6.95
CA THR A 275 -21.99 6.12 -5.57
C THR A 275 -23.31 6.88 -5.34
N SER A 276 -23.58 7.92 -6.13
CA SER A 276 -24.87 8.65 -6.11
C SER A 276 -26.02 7.88 -6.77
N ARG A 277 -25.75 6.91 -7.63
CA ARG A 277 -26.73 6.19 -8.44
C ARG A 277 -26.87 4.71 -8.07
N PHE A 278 -25.79 4.09 -7.60
CA PHE A 278 -25.70 2.66 -7.33
C PHE A 278 -25.36 2.39 -5.86
N SER A 279 -25.89 1.31 -5.33
CA SER A 279 -25.56 0.87 -3.97
C SER A 279 -24.13 0.36 -3.88
N VAL A 280 -23.52 0.46 -2.70
CA VAL A 280 -22.18 -0.07 -2.41
C VAL A 280 -22.04 -1.53 -2.83
N ARG A 281 -23.11 -2.33 -2.61
CA ARG A 281 -23.15 -3.74 -2.99
C ARG A 281 -23.08 -3.96 -4.51
N GLN A 282 -23.80 -3.16 -5.29
CA GLN A 282 -23.76 -3.24 -6.77
C GLN A 282 -22.39 -2.87 -7.30
N LEU A 283 -21.78 -1.83 -6.75
CA LEU A 283 -20.43 -1.38 -7.15
C LEU A 283 -19.35 -2.40 -6.75
N LEU A 284 -19.44 -3.02 -5.57
CA LEU A 284 -18.56 -4.13 -5.20
C LEU A 284 -18.77 -5.35 -6.11
N GLY A 285 -20.02 -5.67 -6.46
CA GLY A 285 -20.32 -6.72 -7.43
C GLY A 285 -19.69 -6.44 -8.81
N CYS A 286 -19.76 -5.20 -9.28
CA CYS A 286 -19.10 -4.78 -10.51
C CYS A 286 -17.57 -4.95 -10.44
N ALA A 287 -16.94 -4.53 -9.33
CA ALA A 287 -15.49 -4.71 -9.14
C ALA A 287 -15.10 -6.20 -9.14
N ILE A 288 -15.87 -7.05 -8.47
CA ILE A 288 -15.64 -8.51 -8.46
C ILE A 288 -15.78 -9.09 -9.89
N SER A 289 -16.80 -8.67 -10.63
CA SER A 289 -17.01 -9.10 -12.01
C SER A 289 -15.85 -8.70 -12.92
N LEU A 290 -15.30 -7.49 -12.76
CA LEU A 290 -14.12 -7.04 -13.52
C LEU A 290 -12.88 -7.88 -13.16
N MET A 291 -12.70 -8.26 -11.90
CA MET A 291 -11.58 -9.14 -11.48
C MET A 291 -11.71 -10.53 -12.09
N VAL A 292 -12.91 -11.12 -12.06
CA VAL A 292 -13.17 -12.42 -12.69
C VAL A 292 -12.97 -12.33 -14.20
N PHE A 293 -13.43 -11.27 -14.84
CA PHE A 293 -13.21 -10.99 -16.25
C PHE A 293 -11.72 -10.91 -16.59
N ALA A 294 -10.92 -10.22 -15.79
CA ALA A 294 -9.46 -10.17 -15.96
C ALA A 294 -8.83 -11.56 -15.89
N GLY A 295 -9.30 -12.42 -14.98
CA GLY A 295 -8.85 -13.80 -14.87
C GLY A 295 -9.22 -14.65 -16.09
N LEU A 296 -10.47 -14.56 -16.57
CA LEU A 296 -10.94 -15.21 -17.79
C LEU A 296 -10.17 -14.73 -19.02
N TRP A 297 -9.89 -13.44 -19.11
CA TRP A 297 -9.07 -12.86 -20.18
C TRP A 297 -7.71 -13.56 -20.26
N LEU A 298 -7.01 -13.73 -19.15
CA LEU A 298 -5.71 -14.40 -19.12
C LEU A 298 -5.77 -15.88 -19.52
N LEU A 299 -6.88 -16.56 -19.24
CA LEU A 299 -7.06 -17.98 -19.60
C LEU A 299 -7.39 -18.18 -21.07
N LEU A 300 -8.06 -17.19 -21.70
CA LEU A 300 -8.58 -17.31 -23.07
C LEU A 300 -7.68 -16.65 -24.11
N THR A 301 -6.67 -15.88 -23.70
CA THR A 301 -5.80 -15.13 -24.60
C THR A 301 -4.39 -15.69 -24.63
N GLU A 302 -3.67 -15.44 -25.71
CA GLU A 302 -2.28 -15.83 -25.91
C GLU A 302 -1.35 -15.10 -24.93
N PHE A 303 -0.20 -15.71 -24.62
CA PHE A 303 0.81 -15.12 -23.77
C PHE A 303 1.49 -13.96 -24.49
N SER A 304 1.19 -12.74 -24.08
CA SER A 304 1.75 -11.49 -24.67
C SER A 304 1.79 -10.35 -23.67
N VAL A 305 2.65 -9.39 -23.93
CA VAL A 305 2.74 -8.14 -23.12
C VAL A 305 1.38 -7.45 -23.05
N PHE A 306 0.69 -7.32 -24.19
CA PHE A 306 -0.62 -6.66 -24.27
C PHE A 306 -1.63 -7.33 -23.34
N ASN A 307 -1.78 -8.65 -23.43
CA ASN A 307 -2.80 -9.38 -22.67
C ASN A 307 -2.53 -9.37 -21.17
N LEU A 308 -1.25 -9.47 -20.74
CA LEU A 308 -0.86 -9.38 -19.35
C LEU A 308 -1.15 -7.98 -18.76
N ILE A 309 -0.75 -6.93 -19.46
CA ILE A 309 -0.96 -5.55 -19.00
C ILE A 309 -2.45 -5.19 -19.01
N TRP A 310 -3.20 -5.65 -20.02
CA TRP A 310 -4.63 -5.38 -20.10
C TRP A 310 -5.41 -6.06 -18.97
N ALA A 311 -5.11 -7.32 -18.67
CA ALA A 311 -5.69 -8.03 -17.53
C ALA A 311 -5.36 -7.35 -16.20
N PHE A 312 -4.11 -6.91 -16.01
CA PHE A 312 -3.72 -6.17 -14.81
C PHE A 312 -4.41 -4.79 -14.74
N THR A 313 -4.71 -4.18 -15.87
CA THR A 313 -5.48 -2.92 -15.92
C THR A 313 -6.91 -3.14 -15.45
N TRP A 314 -7.59 -4.21 -15.88
CA TRP A 314 -8.93 -4.55 -15.39
C TRP A 314 -8.94 -4.84 -13.88
N LEU A 315 -7.95 -5.59 -13.38
CA LEU A 315 -7.75 -5.81 -11.95
C LEU A 315 -7.57 -4.48 -11.21
N SER A 316 -6.78 -3.56 -11.76
CA SER A 316 -6.51 -2.25 -11.16
C SER A 316 -7.76 -1.35 -11.13
N ILE A 317 -8.59 -1.37 -12.17
CA ILE A 317 -9.89 -0.68 -12.18
C ILE A 317 -10.80 -1.27 -11.08
N ALA A 318 -10.86 -2.60 -10.98
CA ALA A 318 -11.63 -3.29 -9.95
C ALA A 318 -11.16 -2.89 -8.53
N GLN A 319 -9.84 -2.80 -8.32
CA GLN A 319 -9.25 -2.33 -7.08
C GLN A 319 -9.57 -0.86 -6.80
N GLY A 320 -9.51 0.00 -7.80
CA GLY A 320 -9.87 1.42 -7.69
C GLY A 320 -11.33 1.63 -7.27
N ILE A 321 -12.24 0.75 -7.69
CA ILE A 321 -13.64 0.75 -7.25
C ILE A 321 -13.78 0.17 -5.84
N SER A 322 -13.20 -0.99 -5.58
CA SER A 322 -13.44 -1.73 -4.32
C SER A 322 -12.78 -1.08 -3.11
N PHE A 323 -11.58 -0.50 -3.26
CA PHE A 323 -10.76 -0.01 -2.15
C PHE A 323 -11.42 1.13 -1.35
N PRO A 324 -11.94 2.21 -1.98
CA PRO A 324 -12.66 3.27 -1.25
C PRO A 324 -13.94 2.77 -0.59
N LEU A 325 -14.70 1.91 -1.28
CA LEU A 325 -15.94 1.35 -0.75
C LEU A 325 -15.69 0.49 0.49
N ALA A 326 -14.74 -0.44 0.41
CA ALA A 326 -14.36 -1.30 1.52
C ALA A 326 -13.81 -0.49 2.71
N THR A 327 -13.01 0.53 2.46
CA THR A 327 -12.50 1.44 3.50
C THR A 327 -13.64 2.19 4.18
N THR A 328 -14.62 2.66 3.42
CA THR A 328 -15.81 3.33 3.98
C THR A 328 -16.63 2.37 4.83
N LEU A 329 -16.91 1.15 4.35
CA LEU A 329 -17.61 0.12 5.11
C LEU A 329 -16.88 -0.27 6.39
N LEU A 330 -15.57 -0.29 6.36
CA LEU A 330 -14.71 -0.62 7.50
C LEU A 330 -14.70 0.47 8.56
N LEU A 331 -14.54 1.74 8.16
CA LEU A 331 -14.29 2.84 9.09
C LEU A 331 -15.54 3.55 9.58
N SER A 332 -16.63 3.60 8.77
CA SER A 332 -17.84 4.33 9.14
C SER A 332 -18.47 3.86 10.44
N PRO A 333 -18.56 2.55 10.74
CA PRO A 333 -19.13 2.08 12.02
C PRO A 333 -18.18 2.30 13.22
N HIS A 334 -16.89 2.52 12.98
CA HIS A 334 -15.84 2.53 14.00
C HIS A 334 -15.13 3.89 14.11
N LYS A 335 -15.86 5.01 13.99
CA LYS A 335 -15.29 6.38 13.98
C LYS A 335 -14.39 6.68 15.19
N SER A 336 -14.77 6.23 16.40
CA SER A 336 -14.00 6.42 17.63
C SER A 336 -12.69 5.63 17.68
N GLN A 337 -12.58 4.54 16.90
CA GLN A 337 -11.44 3.63 16.86
C GLN A 337 -10.83 3.54 15.45
N ALA A 338 -11.13 4.49 14.57
CA ALA A 338 -10.72 4.46 13.16
C ALA A 338 -9.21 4.27 12.98
N GLY A 339 -8.39 4.82 13.88
CA GLY A 339 -6.94 4.63 13.88
C GLY A 339 -6.53 3.18 14.13
N ALA A 340 -7.10 2.54 15.16
CA ALA A 340 -6.80 1.15 15.51
C ALA A 340 -7.29 0.18 14.42
N VAL A 341 -8.50 0.39 13.89
CA VAL A 341 -9.08 -0.41 12.81
C VAL A 341 -8.25 -0.28 11.53
N SER A 342 -7.82 0.92 11.17
CA SER A 342 -6.98 1.17 10.00
C SER A 342 -5.58 0.54 10.14
N ALA A 343 -4.95 0.64 11.32
CA ALA A 343 -3.65 0.05 11.58
C ALA A 343 -3.71 -1.47 11.52
N LEU A 344 -4.72 -2.09 12.16
CA LEU A 344 -4.93 -3.53 12.15
C LEU A 344 -5.19 -4.04 10.72
N SER A 345 -6.12 -3.39 10.00
CA SER A 345 -6.44 -3.79 8.62
C SER A 345 -5.23 -3.65 7.69
N GLY A 346 -4.47 -2.56 7.79
CA GLY A 346 -3.27 -2.35 6.99
C GLY A 346 -2.17 -3.37 7.31
N SER A 347 -1.97 -3.70 8.60
CA SER A 347 -1.02 -4.72 9.03
C SER A 347 -1.36 -6.10 8.46
N ILE A 348 -2.62 -6.52 8.57
CA ILE A 348 -3.09 -7.81 8.03
C ILE A 348 -2.98 -7.83 6.51
N GLN A 349 -3.35 -6.73 5.84
CA GLN A 349 -3.21 -6.59 4.39
C GLN A 349 -1.77 -6.83 3.92
N MET A 350 -0.80 -6.21 4.58
CA MET A 350 0.62 -6.38 4.26
C MET A 350 1.12 -7.78 4.64
N GLY A 351 0.68 -8.32 5.79
CA GLY A 351 1.02 -9.67 6.23
C GLY A 351 0.51 -10.75 5.29
N ILE A 352 -0.76 -10.68 4.88
CA ILE A 352 -1.35 -11.61 3.89
C ILE A 352 -0.64 -11.48 2.54
N ALA A 353 -0.42 -10.25 2.08
CA ALA A 353 0.25 -10.00 0.81
C ALA A 353 1.71 -10.48 0.83
N GLY A 354 2.43 -10.31 1.94
CA GLY A 354 3.80 -10.79 2.09
C GLY A 354 3.88 -12.31 2.20
N LEU A 355 3.19 -12.91 3.17
CA LEU A 355 3.31 -14.35 3.45
C LEU A 355 2.58 -15.20 2.40
N LEU A 356 1.27 -14.98 2.26
CA LEU A 356 0.48 -15.76 1.31
C LEU A 356 0.85 -15.41 -0.13
N GLY A 357 1.05 -14.13 -0.43
CA GLY A 357 1.46 -13.70 -1.76
C GLY A 357 2.83 -14.24 -2.14
N GLY A 358 3.81 -14.22 -1.23
CA GLY A 358 5.12 -14.83 -1.42
C GLY A 358 5.02 -16.33 -1.71
N TYR A 359 4.30 -17.06 -0.87
CA TYR A 359 4.06 -18.50 -1.04
C TYR A 359 3.39 -18.82 -2.38
N LEU A 360 2.39 -18.03 -2.78
CA LEU A 360 1.69 -18.22 -4.05
C LEU A 360 2.58 -18.00 -5.27
N VAL A 361 3.45 -16.98 -5.25
CA VAL A 361 4.39 -16.69 -6.34
C VAL A 361 5.48 -17.77 -6.42
N GLU A 362 5.90 -18.28 -5.28
CA GLU A 362 6.92 -19.34 -5.23
C GLU A 362 6.41 -20.67 -5.79
N HIS A 363 5.19 -21.08 -5.40
CA HIS A 363 4.74 -22.46 -5.60
C HIS A 363 3.64 -22.62 -6.67
N TRP A 364 2.91 -21.58 -6.98
CA TRP A 364 1.68 -21.74 -7.76
C TRP A 364 1.49 -20.74 -8.90
N VAL A 365 1.64 -19.44 -8.64
CA VAL A 365 1.40 -18.39 -9.65
C VAL A 365 2.69 -18.10 -10.42
N THR A 366 3.08 -19.03 -11.30
CA THR A 366 4.33 -18.96 -12.08
C THR A 366 4.11 -18.66 -13.57
N SER A 367 2.85 -18.62 -14.02
CA SER A 367 2.49 -18.45 -15.44
C SER A 367 1.25 -17.55 -15.59
N GLN A 368 0.99 -17.10 -16.83
CA GLN A 368 -0.22 -16.36 -17.19
C GLN A 368 -1.49 -17.11 -16.77
N ASN A 369 -1.60 -18.40 -17.08
CA ASN A 369 -2.78 -19.19 -16.78
C ASN A 369 -2.99 -19.34 -15.27
N ALA A 370 -1.94 -19.61 -14.50
CA ALA A 370 -2.02 -19.67 -13.05
C ALA A 370 -2.47 -18.34 -12.45
N MET A 371 -1.99 -17.22 -12.99
CA MET A 371 -2.43 -15.88 -12.61
C MET A 371 -3.92 -15.66 -12.92
N GLY A 372 -4.40 -16.15 -14.09
CA GLY A 372 -5.82 -16.11 -14.46
C GLY A 372 -6.70 -16.87 -13.48
N VAL A 373 -6.33 -18.12 -13.16
CA VAL A 373 -7.03 -18.94 -12.15
C VAL A 373 -7.02 -18.24 -10.78
N PHE A 374 -5.91 -17.67 -10.40
CA PHE A 374 -5.78 -16.94 -9.13
C PHE A 374 -6.75 -15.75 -9.04
N TYR A 375 -6.88 -14.93 -10.09
CA TYR A 375 -7.84 -13.82 -10.13
C TYR A 375 -9.28 -14.29 -9.95
N ILE A 376 -9.64 -15.39 -10.62
CA ILE A 376 -10.99 -15.98 -10.50
C ILE A 376 -11.25 -16.45 -9.07
N LEU A 377 -10.29 -17.14 -8.45
CA LEU A 377 -10.44 -17.65 -7.08
C LEU A 377 -10.57 -16.51 -6.07
N VAL A 378 -9.77 -15.43 -6.20
CA VAL A 378 -9.91 -14.24 -5.39
C VAL A 378 -11.28 -13.58 -5.60
N GLY A 379 -11.74 -13.47 -6.85
CA GLY A 379 -13.05 -12.95 -7.18
C GLY A 379 -14.20 -13.77 -6.58
N ILE A 380 -14.14 -15.10 -6.65
CA ILE A 380 -15.12 -16.01 -6.04
C ILE A 380 -15.12 -15.84 -4.51
N THR A 381 -13.95 -15.74 -3.90
CA THR A 381 -13.84 -15.52 -2.45
C THR A 381 -14.48 -14.19 -2.04
N MET A 382 -14.21 -13.10 -2.77
CA MET A 382 -14.84 -11.81 -2.52
C MET A 382 -16.37 -11.86 -2.72
N LEU A 383 -16.84 -12.59 -3.74
CA LEU A 383 -18.27 -12.80 -3.99
C LEU A 383 -18.93 -13.56 -2.84
N SER A 384 -18.28 -14.59 -2.32
CA SER A 384 -18.77 -15.35 -1.16
C SER A 384 -18.95 -14.47 0.06
N VAL A 385 -17.98 -13.57 0.33
CA VAL A 385 -18.10 -12.56 1.41
C VAL A 385 -19.27 -11.61 1.13
N LEU A 386 -19.43 -11.16 -0.12
CA LEU A 386 -20.53 -10.24 -0.50
C LEU A 386 -21.91 -10.88 -0.31
N ILE A 387 -22.05 -12.16 -0.59
CA ILE A 387 -23.30 -12.91 -0.38
C ILE A 387 -23.56 -13.12 1.12
N ALA A 388 -22.56 -13.53 1.88
CA ALA A 388 -22.65 -13.79 3.30
C ALA A 388 -23.05 -12.52 4.12
N THR A 389 -22.59 -11.34 3.67
CA THR A 389 -22.85 -10.06 4.35
C THR A 389 -24.05 -9.29 3.80
N LYS A 390 -25.02 -9.98 3.19
CA LYS A 390 -26.20 -9.41 2.52
C LYS A 390 -26.94 -8.33 3.33
N LYS A 391 -27.09 -8.52 4.64
CA LYS A 391 -27.81 -7.59 5.53
C LYS A 391 -27.02 -6.32 5.86
N ALA A 392 -25.70 -6.40 5.96
CA ALA A 392 -24.86 -5.29 6.41
C ALA A 392 -24.65 -4.21 5.32
N HIS A 393 -24.76 -4.57 4.04
CA HIS A 393 -24.47 -3.69 2.90
C HIS A 393 -25.73 -3.10 2.24
N SER A 394 -26.93 -3.43 2.72
CA SER A 394 -28.18 -2.97 2.16
C SER A 394 -28.70 -1.64 2.75
N GLN A 395 -28.03 -1.10 3.78
CA GLN A 395 -28.38 0.23 4.28
C GLN A 395 -27.89 1.31 3.29
N PRO A 396 -28.76 2.22 2.83
CA PRO A 396 -28.32 3.34 2.01
C PRO A 396 -27.30 4.16 2.80
N SER A 397 -26.24 4.57 2.12
CA SER A 397 -25.26 5.51 2.68
C SER A 397 -26.03 6.75 3.17
N ALA A 398 -26.14 6.92 4.48
CA ALA A 398 -26.71 8.12 5.09
C ALA A 398 -25.72 9.29 4.96
N ALA A 399 -25.33 9.60 3.73
CA ALA A 399 -24.63 10.80 3.33
C ALA A 399 -25.60 11.74 2.60
N GLN A 400 -26.78 11.94 3.16
CA GLN A 400 -27.58 13.14 2.94
C GLN A 400 -27.42 14.01 4.18
N VAL A 401 -26.35 14.79 4.22
CA VAL A 401 -26.35 16.03 5.00
C VAL A 401 -27.10 17.03 4.11
N PRO A 402 -28.25 17.57 4.56
CA PRO A 402 -28.86 18.70 3.85
C PRO A 402 -27.91 19.90 3.90
N MET A 403 -27.95 20.67 2.81
CA MET A 403 -27.23 21.93 2.65
C MET A 403 -27.50 22.93 3.78
#